data_f3839020eb113b4ada770a777397a275
#
_entry.id   f3839020eb113b4ada770a777397a275
#
_cell.length_a   1.000
_cell.length_b   1.000
_cell.length_c   1.000
_cell.angle_alpha   90.00
_cell.angle_beta   90.00
_cell.angle_gamma   90.00
#
_symmetry.space_group_name_H-M   'P 1'
#
loop_
_entity.id
_entity.type
_entity.pdbx_description
1 polymer ?
#
loop_
_entity_poly.entity_id
_entity_poly.type
_entity_poly.pdbx_seq_one_letter_code
_entity_poly.pdbx_strand_id
1 'polypeptide(L)'
;YTGCNIENSAFSPTNCAERTAFFKAVSEGCRAFKAIAIVGGGQGAPASYTMPCGVCRQVMMEFCNPETFEIVAAVSESDYQVYKLKELLPEAFGAL
;
A
#
# COMPACT_ATOMS: atom_id res chain seq x y z
N TYR A 1 -5.11 -1.16 -10.73
CA TYR A 1 -4.09 -0.10 -10.86
C TYR A 1 -2.76 -0.59 -10.32
N THR A 2 -1.68 -0.20 -10.97
CA THR A 2 -0.33 -0.54 -10.56
C THR A 2 0.48 0.71 -10.26
N GLY A 3 1.55 0.55 -9.49
CA GLY A 3 2.46 1.63 -9.19
C GLY A 3 3.84 1.11 -8.86
N CYS A 4 4.83 1.97 -8.96
CA CYS A 4 6.20 1.67 -8.60
C CYS A 4 6.74 2.78 -7.70
N ASN A 5 7.81 2.44 -6.95
CA ASN A 5 8.48 3.40 -6.09
C ASN A 5 9.20 4.47 -6.94
N ILE A 6 9.07 5.73 -6.53
CA ILE A 6 9.72 6.86 -7.21
C ILE A 6 10.56 7.61 -6.17
N GLU A 7 11.88 7.52 -6.32
CA GLU A 7 12.82 8.13 -5.41
C GLU A 7 13.05 9.61 -5.71
N ASN A 8 13.39 10.38 -4.67
CA ASN A 8 13.73 11.78 -4.80
C ASN A 8 14.86 12.12 -3.84
N SER A 9 15.82 12.91 -4.30
CA SER A 9 16.96 13.32 -3.47
C SER A 9 16.56 14.12 -2.24
N ALA A 10 15.43 14.79 -2.28
CA ALA A 10 14.92 15.55 -1.13
C ALA A 10 14.18 14.64 -0.13
N PHE A 11 14.03 13.37 -0.42
CA PHE A 11 13.31 12.34 0.37
C PHE A 11 11.81 12.60 0.51
N SER A 12 11.40 13.75 0.99
CA SER A 12 9.99 14.06 1.21
C SER A 12 9.11 13.85 -0.03
N PRO A 13 9.53 14.21 -1.26
CA PRO A 13 8.78 13.91 -2.47
C PRO A 13 8.87 12.45 -2.94
N THR A 14 9.71 11.64 -2.31
CA THR A 14 9.77 10.20 -2.64
C THR A 14 8.38 9.59 -2.46
N ASN A 15 7.95 8.82 -3.45
CA ASN A 15 6.62 8.23 -3.45
C ASN A 15 6.68 6.72 -3.55
N CYS A 16 6.14 6.04 -2.56
CA CYS A 16 6.10 4.58 -2.55
C CYS A 16 5.17 4.04 -3.64
N ALA A 17 5.41 2.81 -4.07
CA ALA A 17 4.60 2.15 -5.09
C ALA A 17 3.11 2.17 -4.75
N GLU A 18 2.76 1.94 -3.47
CA GLU A 18 1.39 1.93 -2.98
C GLU A 18 0.73 3.28 -3.21
N ARG A 19 1.41 4.38 -2.87
CA ARG A 19 0.88 5.73 -3.07
C ARG A 19 0.75 6.06 -4.55
N THR A 20 1.70 5.63 -5.37
CA THR A 20 1.62 5.83 -6.82
C THR A 20 0.36 5.18 -7.38
N ALA A 21 0.08 3.94 -6.97
CA ALA A 21 -1.11 3.21 -7.41
C ALA A 21 -2.41 3.87 -6.92
N PHE A 22 -2.47 4.25 -5.64
CA PHE A 22 -3.64 4.91 -5.07
C PHE A 22 -3.92 6.26 -5.70
N PHE A 23 -2.89 7.10 -5.85
CA PHE A 23 -3.08 8.43 -6.43
C PHE A 23 -3.52 8.35 -7.88
N LYS A 24 -2.99 7.38 -8.64
CA LYS A 24 -3.43 7.13 -10.01
C LYS A 24 -4.92 6.77 -10.02
N ALA A 25 -5.33 5.82 -9.18
CA ALA A 25 -6.71 5.36 -9.13
C ALA A 25 -7.65 6.50 -8.72
N VAL A 26 -7.29 7.25 -7.67
CA VAL A 26 -8.10 8.37 -7.20
C VAL A 26 -8.20 9.47 -8.26
N SER A 27 -7.11 9.76 -8.95
CA SER A 27 -7.11 10.78 -10.02
C SER A 27 -8.00 10.38 -11.19
N GLU A 28 -8.21 9.10 -11.41
CA GLU A 28 -9.09 8.57 -12.45
C GLU A 28 -10.52 8.35 -11.95
N GLY A 29 -10.84 8.79 -10.74
CA GLY A 29 -12.19 8.76 -10.21
C GLY A 29 -12.55 7.55 -9.36
N CYS A 30 -11.62 6.63 -9.12
CA CYS A 30 -11.88 5.47 -8.29
C CYS A 30 -11.98 5.88 -6.81
N ARG A 31 -13.05 5.46 -6.14
CA ARG A 31 -13.30 5.80 -4.72
C ARG A 31 -13.61 4.57 -3.88
N ALA A 32 -13.63 3.37 -4.47
CA ALA A 32 -13.90 2.13 -3.75
C ALA A 32 -12.75 1.16 -3.97
N PHE A 33 -12.20 0.62 -2.88
CA PHE A 33 -11.04 -0.26 -2.91
C PHE A 33 -11.30 -1.49 -2.04
N LYS A 34 -10.86 -2.65 -2.51
CA LYS A 34 -11.02 -3.93 -1.79
C LYS A 34 -9.70 -4.43 -1.21
N ALA A 35 -8.60 -4.30 -1.95
CA ALA A 35 -7.32 -4.86 -1.54
C ALA A 35 -6.17 -4.25 -2.31
N ILE A 36 -4.98 -4.39 -1.75
CA ILE A 36 -3.72 -4.06 -2.41
C ILE A 36 -2.75 -5.22 -2.21
N ALA A 37 -2.02 -5.57 -3.25
CA ALA A 37 -0.96 -6.57 -3.17
C ALA A 37 0.38 -5.86 -3.30
N ILE A 38 1.30 -6.17 -2.38
CA ILE A 38 2.61 -5.54 -2.30
C ILE A 38 3.68 -6.61 -2.43
N VAL A 39 4.57 -6.44 -3.41
CA VAL A 39 5.75 -7.28 -3.58
C VAL A 39 6.96 -6.37 -3.49
N GLY A 40 7.85 -6.65 -2.57
CA GLY A 40 9.07 -5.89 -2.38
C GLY A 40 10.30 -6.72 -2.67
N GLY A 41 11.45 -6.06 -2.67
CA GLY A 41 12.74 -6.68 -2.86
C GLY A 41 13.51 -6.05 -4.00
N GLY A 42 14.83 -6.28 -3.97
CA GLY A 42 15.72 -5.82 -5.03
C GLY A 42 15.69 -6.74 -6.24
N GLN A 43 16.60 -6.54 -7.15
CA GLN A 43 16.77 -7.45 -8.27
C GLN A 43 17.14 -8.83 -7.75
N GLY A 44 16.37 -9.82 -8.16
CA GLY A 44 16.44 -11.17 -7.65
C GLY A 44 15.18 -11.53 -6.88
N ALA A 45 15.17 -12.66 -6.19
CA ALA A 45 14.00 -13.10 -5.45
C ALA A 45 13.82 -12.24 -4.19
N PRO A 46 12.59 -11.81 -3.87
CA PRO A 46 12.33 -11.15 -2.59
C PRO A 46 12.60 -12.13 -1.46
N ALA A 47 13.32 -11.67 -0.44
CA ALA A 47 13.73 -12.51 0.68
C ALA A 47 12.77 -12.43 1.87
N SER A 48 11.89 -11.41 1.92
CA SER A 48 10.99 -11.20 3.05
C SER A 48 9.73 -10.47 2.60
N TYR A 49 8.73 -10.51 3.48
CA TYR A 49 7.49 -9.77 3.25
C TYR A 49 7.74 -8.26 3.38
N THR A 50 7.21 -7.50 2.43
CA THR A 50 7.30 -6.04 2.44
C THR A 50 5.97 -5.47 2.90
N MET A 51 6.01 -4.68 3.97
CA MET A 51 4.82 -4.04 4.53
C MET A 51 4.75 -2.59 4.04
N PRO A 52 3.54 -2.02 3.91
CA PRO A 52 3.41 -0.62 3.53
C PRO A 52 3.98 0.29 4.62
N CYS A 53 4.62 1.40 4.23
CA CYS A 53 5.13 2.37 5.19
C CYS A 53 3.97 3.10 5.88
N GLY A 54 4.27 3.82 6.97
CA GLY A 54 3.24 4.51 7.73
C GLY A 54 2.48 5.55 6.94
N VAL A 55 3.16 6.28 6.05
CA VAL A 55 2.52 7.28 5.18
C VAL A 55 1.54 6.59 4.23
N CYS A 56 1.94 5.45 3.65
CA CYS A 56 1.07 4.68 2.76
C CYS A 56 -0.15 4.14 3.50
N ARG A 57 0.03 3.69 4.75
CA ARG A 57 -1.09 3.22 5.59
C ARG A 57 -2.08 4.34 5.85
N GLN A 58 -1.60 5.57 6.09
CA GLN A 58 -2.47 6.73 6.29
C GLN A 58 -3.24 7.09 5.01
N VAL A 59 -2.59 7.01 3.85
CA VAL A 59 -3.26 7.22 2.56
C VAL A 59 -4.37 6.19 2.37
N MET A 60 -4.10 4.93 2.68
CA MET A 60 -5.11 3.87 2.61
C MET A 60 -6.28 4.16 3.55
N MET A 61 -6.00 4.65 4.76
CA MET A 61 -7.04 4.97 5.74
C MET A 61 -8.01 6.04 5.22
N GLU A 62 -7.53 6.98 4.42
CA GLU A 62 -8.35 8.05 3.86
C GLU A 62 -9.38 7.52 2.86
N PHE A 63 -9.01 6.49 2.09
CA PHE A 63 -9.81 6.02 0.95
C PHE A 63 -10.44 4.64 1.13
N CYS A 64 -10.08 3.92 2.18
CA CYS A 64 -10.51 2.52 2.36
C CYS A 64 -11.22 2.31 3.69
N ASN A 65 -12.08 1.29 3.74
CA ASN A 65 -12.68 0.85 4.99
C ASN A 65 -11.67 -0.05 5.72
N PRO A 66 -11.15 0.36 6.89
CA PRO A 66 -10.13 -0.42 7.59
C PRO A 66 -10.59 -1.80 8.07
N GLU A 67 -11.90 -2.00 8.20
CA GLU A 67 -12.49 -3.27 8.61
C GLU A 67 -12.47 -4.31 7.49
N THR A 68 -12.50 -3.88 6.24
CA THR A 68 -12.65 -4.77 5.09
C THR A 68 -11.48 -4.73 4.10
N PHE A 69 -10.74 -3.63 4.05
CA PHE A 69 -9.64 -3.50 3.10
C PHE A 69 -8.50 -4.44 3.45
N GLU A 70 -8.05 -5.22 2.47
CA GLU A 70 -7.00 -6.23 2.66
C GLU A 70 -5.68 -5.80 2.06
N ILE A 71 -4.60 -6.04 2.81
CA ILE A 71 -3.24 -5.82 2.36
C ILE A 71 -2.58 -7.19 2.23
N VAL A 72 -2.20 -7.55 1.00
CA VAL A 72 -1.54 -8.81 0.71
C VAL A 72 -0.05 -8.54 0.56
N ALA A 73 0.73 -8.98 1.55
CA ALA A 73 2.19 -8.89 1.51
C ALA A 73 2.72 -10.21 0.95
N ALA A 74 3.33 -10.17 -0.22
CA ALA A 74 3.70 -11.37 -0.95
C ALA A 74 5.20 -11.42 -1.25
N VAL A 75 5.76 -12.62 -1.22
CA VAL A 75 7.09 -12.90 -1.78
C VAL A 75 6.96 -13.71 -3.07
N SER A 76 5.86 -14.44 -3.24
CA SER A 76 5.53 -15.18 -4.47
C SER A 76 4.02 -15.40 -4.52
N GLU A 77 3.55 -16.00 -5.62
CA GLU A 77 2.13 -16.33 -5.79
C GLU A 77 1.61 -17.29 -4.72
N SER A 78 2.48 -18.13 -4.18
CA SER A 78 2.11 -19.15 -3.19
C SER A 78 2.57 -18.82 -1.77
N ASP A 79 3.36 -17.76 -1.59
CA ASP A 79 3.91 -17.38 -0.28
C ASP A 79 3.54 -15.92 0.00
N TYR A 80 2.45 -15.73 0.74
CA TYR A 80 1.94 -14.40 1.05
C TYR A 80 1.18 -14.42 2.38
N GLN A 81 1.02 -13.24 2.96
CA GLN A 81 0.22 -13.02 4.16
C GLN A 81 -0.80 -11.91 3.90
N VAL A 82 -1.98 -12.04 4.51
CA VAL A 82 -3.08 -11.10 4.34
C VAL A 82 -3.39 -10.42 5.67
N TYR A 83 -3.49 -9.10 5.65
CA TYR A 83 -3.82 -8.28 6.80
C TYR A 83 -5.00 -7.37 6.49
N LYS A 84 -5.79 -7.03 7.51
CA LYS A 84 -6.74 -5.94 7.42
C LYS A 84 -6.03 -4.63 7.74
N LEU A 85 -6.45 -3.54 7.12
CA LEU A 85 -5.83 -2.23 7.35
C LEU A 85 -5.85 -1.85 8.83
N LYS A 86 -6.94 -2.16 9.55
CA LYS A 86 -7.05 -1.85 10.98
C LYS A 86 -5.97 -2.51 11.83
N GLU A 87 -5.43 -3.64 11.37
CA GLU A 87 -4.36 -4.34 12.09
C GLU A 87 -3.02 -3.64 11.93
N LEU A 88 -2.82 -2.95 10.80
CA LEU A 88 -1.58 -2.26 10.48
C LEU A 88 -1.58 -0.79 10.87
N LEU A 89 -2.73 -0.24 11.20
CA LEU A 89 -2.86 1.16 11.62
C LEU A 89 -3.99 1.27 12.65
N PRO A 90 -3.79 0.69 13.85
CA PRO A 90 -4.80 0.75 14.89
C PRO A 90 -5.02 2.19 15.40
N GLU A 91 -6.24 2.47 15.83
CA GLU A 91 -6.63 3.78 16.37
C GLU A 91 -6.32 4.93 15.41
N ALA A 92 -6.45 4.68 14.11
CA ALA A 92 -6.12 5.67 13.08
C ALA A 92 -7.19 6.76 12.99
N PHE A 93 -6.75 7.93 12.53
CA PHE A 93 -7.66 8.99 12.11
C PHE A 93 -7.67 9.05 10.58
N GLY A 94 -8.77 9.57 10.02
CA GLY A 94 -8.86 9.69 8.58
C GLY A 94 -10.29 9.87 8.13
N ALA A 95 -10.49 9.73 6.81
CA ALA A 95 -11.79 9.86 6.16
C ALA A 95 -12.35 11.29 6.25
N LEU A 96 -11.66 12.20 5.61
CA LEU A 96 -12.13 13.59 5.48
C LEU A 96 -13.47 13.69 4.76
#